data_1b41760cc4983374aae684b105295375
#
_entry.id   1b41760cc4983374aae684b105295375
#
_cell.length_a   1.000
_cell.length_b   1.000
_cell.length_c   1.000
_cell.angle_alpha   90.00
_cell.angle_beta   90.00
_cell.angle_gamma   90.00
#
_symmetry.space_group_name_H-M   'P 1'
#
loop_
_entity.id
_entity.type
_entity.pdbx_description
1 polymer ?
#
loop_
_entity_poly.entity_id
_entity_poly.type
_entity_poly.pdbx_seq_one_letter_code
_entity_poly.pdbx_strand_id
1 'polypeptide(L)'
;QIKYPLVGGAEGEGVVVATTRPETLLGDTALAVNPEDERYQHLIGKKVILPLVNREIPIIADSYVDKEFGTGVVKITPAHDPNDFEVGKRHNLELINVLNDDATINEKGGKYAGMDRYEARKAMVADLDAQGLLVKVEDHSHNVGTHDRCKTTVEPMAKQQWFVAMEELAKPAI
;
A
#
# COMPACT_ATOMS: atom_id res chain seq x y z
N GLN A 1 12.44 4.83 2.34
CA GLN A 1 12.38 4.67 0.88
C GLN A 1 12.79 3.25 0.51
N ILE A 2 12.00 2.60 -0.32
CA ILE A 2 12.14 1.17 -0.67
C ILE A 2 12.20 1.06 -2.19
N LYS A 3 13.14 0.24 -2.69
CA LYS A 3 13.26 -0.05 -4.12
C LYS A 3 12.43 -1.28 -4.49
N TYR A 4 11.63 -1.16 -5.52
CA TYR A 4 10.88 -2.25 -6.18
C TYR A 4 11.61 -2.59 -7.48
N PRO A 5 12.25 -3.76 -7.59
CA PRO A 5 12.97 -4.15 -8.80
C PRO A 5 12.06 -4.22 -10.03
N LEU A 6 12.55 -3.74 -11.17
CA LEU A 6 11.80 -3.77 -12.43
C LEU A 6 11.83 -5.18 -13.03
N VAL A 7 10.67 -5.71 -13.42
CA VAL A 7 10.61 -7.01 -14.11
C VAL A 7 11.28 -6.91 -15.47
N GLY A 8 12.29 -7.76 -15.70
CA GLY A 8 13.07 -7.75 -16.95
C GLY A 8 14.04 -6.56 -17.09
N GLY A 9 14.22 -5.76 -16.04
CA GLY A 9 15.20 -4.70 -15.99
C GLY A 9 16.62 -5.20 -15.75
N ALA A 10 17.62 -4.33 -15.89
CA ALA A 10 18.99 -4.63 -15.54
C ALA A 10 19.17 -4.83 -14.03
N GLU A 11 20.25 -5.49 -13.63
CA GLU A 11 20.58 -5.66 -12.22
C GLU A 11 20.66 -4.29 -11.51
N GLY A 12 19.91 -4.17 -10.39
CA GLY A 12 19.80 -2.92 -9.63
C GLY A 12 18.79 -1.90 -10.17
N GLU A 13 18.19 -2.13 -11.35
CA GLU A 13 17.13 -1.29 -11.89
C GLU A 13 15.83 -1.49 -11.11
N GLY A 14 15.15 -0.38 -10.80
CA GLY A 14 13.90 -0.44 -10.04
C GLY A 14 13.31 0.93 -9.77
N VAL A 15 12.14 0.92 -9.18
CA VAL A 15 11.38 2.13 -8.82
C VAL A 15 11.45 2.33 -7.31
N VAL A 16 11.77 3.54 -6.87
CA VAL A 16 11.87 3.88 -5.45
C VAL A 16 10.57 4.51 -4.97
N VAL A 17 10.04 3.97 -3.88
CA VAL A 17 8.81 4.43 -3.24
C VAL A 17 9.12 4.90 -1.81
N ALA A 18 8.52 6.02 -1.39
CA ALA A 18 8.54 6.47 0.00
C ALA A 18 7.25 6.01 0.70
N THR A 19 7.37 5.44 1.89
CA THR A 19 6.22 5.02 2.71
C THR A 19 6.49 5.26 4.19
N THR A 20 5.46 5.60 4.94
CA THR A 20 5.45 5.65 6.40
C THR A 20 4.93 4.35 7.02
N ARG A 21 4.38 3.44 6.20
CA ARG A 21 3.74 2.19 6.64
C ARG A 21 4.30 0.97 5.90
N PRO A 22 5.57 0.60 6.12
CA PRO A 22 6.17 -0.56 5.45
C PRO A 22 5.46 -1.88 5.78
N GLU A 23 4.79 -2.01 6.93
CA GLU A 23 4.04 -3.21 7.35
C GLU A 23 2.88 -3.56 6.42
N THR A 24 2.32 -2.59 5.68
CA THR A 24 1.24 -2.85 4.72
C THR A 24 1.75 -3.20 3.31
N LEU A 25 3.06 -3.12 3.07
CA LEU A 25 3.71 -3.41 1.78
C LEU A 25 3.28 -4.77 1.21
N LEU A 26 3.11 -5.77 2.06
CA LEU A 26 2.73 -7.13 1.64
C LEU A 26 1.38 -7.17 0.90
N GLY A 27 0.52 -6.17 1.12
CA GLY A 27 -0.78 -5.98 0.47
C GLY A 27 -0.75 -5.06 -0.75
N ASP A 28 0.41 -4.58 -1.21
CA ASP A 28 0.48 -3.70 -2.38
C ASP A 28 0.05 -4.45 -3.64
N THR A 29 -0.75 -3.81 -4.47
CA THR A 29 -1.27 -4.39 -5.72
C THR A 29 -0.91 -3.60 -6.97
N ALA A 30 -0.35 -2.40 -6.81
CA ALA A 30 0.24 -1.61 -7.90
C ALA A 30 1.22 -0.57 -7.34
N LEU A 31 2.06 -0.04 -8.22
CA LEU A 31 2.66 1.29 -8.06
C LEU A 31 1.92 2.27 -8.97
N ALA A 32 1.64 3.46 -8.48
CA ALA A 32 1.01 4.52 -9.27
C ALA A 32 2.01 5.67 -9.52
N VAL A 33 1.96 6.21 -10.73
CA VAL A 33 2.69 7.40 -11.14
C VAL A 33 1.74 8.40 -11.79
N ASN A 34 2.09 9.67 -11.75
CA ASN A 34 1.30 10.67 -12.46
C ASN A 34 1.54 10.54 -13.97
N PRO A 35 0.50 10.49 -14.82
CA PRO A 35 0.64 10.36 -16.27
C PRO A 35 1.42 11.49 -16.94
N GLU A 36 1.49 12.65 -16.30
CA GLU A 36 2.25 13.81 -16.80
C GLU A 36 3.69 13.87 -16.26
N ASP A 37 4.11 12.91 -15.42
CA ASP A 37 5.48 12.86 -14.90
C ASP A 37 6.42 12.20 -15.89
N GLU A 38 7.18 13.00 -16.64
CA GLU A 38 8.12 12.55 -17.67
C GLU A 38 9.16 11.56 -17.14
N ARG A 39 9.47 11.62 -15.82
CA ARG A 39 10.45 10.71 -15.19
C ARG A 39 10.01 9.26 -15.27
N TYR A 40 8.67 9.01 -15.24
CA TYR A 40 8.10 7.68 -15.09
C TYR A 40 7.19 7.25 -16.23
N GLN A 41 6.87 8.12 -17.20
CA GLN A 41 6.02 7.78 -18.36
C GLN A 41 6.44 6.49 -19.06
N HIS A 42 7.74 6.27 -19.22
CA HIS A 42 8.30 5.09 -19.88
C HIS A 42 8.15 3.79 -19.08
N LEU A 43 7.71 3.87 -17.82
CA LEU A 43 7.47 2.73 -16.93
C LEU A 43 5.99 2.34 -16.85
N ILE A 44 5.06 3.19 -17.31
CA ILE A 44 3.63 2.92 -17.28
C ILE A 44 3.32 1.64 -18.07
N GLY A 45 2.59 0.72 -17.45
CA GLY A 45 2.25 -0.58 -18.01
C GLY A 45 3.32 -1.66 -17.81
N LYS A 46 4.52 -1.31 -17.35
CA LYS A 46 5.51 -2.29 -16.90
C LYS A 46 5.15 -2.85 -15.53
N LYS A 47 5.91 -3.84 -15.09
CA LYS A 47 5.74 -4.47 -13.79
C LYS A 47 7.00 -4.35 -12.93
N VAL A 48 6.80 -4.36 -11.62
CA VAL A 48 7.85 -4.47 -10.62
C VAL A 48 7.64 -5.71 -9.76
N ILE A 49 8.72 -6.18 -9.15
CA ILE A 49 8.65 -7.22 -8.13
C ILE A 49 8.35 -6.57 -6.79
N LEU A 50 7.25 -6.95 -6.16
CA LEU A 50 6.94 -6.55 -4.78
C LEU A 50 7.96 -7.18 -3.84
N PRO A 51 8.77 -6.38 -3.11
CA PRO A 51 9.74 -6.90 -2.16
C PRO A 51 9.12 -7.83 -1.11
N LEU A 52 9.92 -8.73 -0.56
CA LEU A 52 9.58 -9.68 0.50
C LEU A 52 8.54 -10.76 0.12
N VAL A 53 7.67 -10.49 -0.86
CA VAL A 53 6.60 -11.39 -1.33
C VAL A 53 6.92 -12.01 -2.70
N ASN A 54 7.80 -11.38 -3.46
CA ASN A 54 8.18 -11.78 -4.83
C ASN A 54 6.97 -11.88 -5.81
N ARG A 55 5.95 -11.02 -5.60
CA ARG A 55 4.79 -10.93 -6.48
C ARG A 55 5.02 -9.83 -7.51
N GLU A 56 4.69 -10.08 -8.77
CA GLU A 56 4.65 -9.04 -9.79
C GLU A 56 3.43 -8.14 -9.61
N ILE A 57 3.66 -6.83 -9.59
CA ILE A 57 2.60 -5.82 -9.56
C ILE A 57 2.81 -4.79 -10.67
N PRO A 58 1.73 -4.26 -11.29
CA PRO A 58 1.82 -3.30 -12.37
C PRO A 58 2.22 -1.90 -11.89
N ILE A 59 2.80 -1.12 -12.81
CA ILE A 59 2.94 0.33 -12.70
C ILE A 59 1.78 0.95 -13.48
N ILE A 60 0.89 1.66 -12.79
CA ILE A 60 -0.30 2.30 -13.35
C ILE A 60 -0.13 3.82 -13.40
N ALA A 61 -0.89 4.46 -14.30
CA ALA A 61 -0.97 5.91 -14.37
C ALA A 61 -2.24 6.40 -13.68
N ASP A 62 -2.11 7.27 -12.68
CA ASP A 62 -3.26 7.88 -12.02
C ASP A 62 -2.95 9.34 -11.62
N SER A 63 -3.84 10.26 -11.96
CA SER A 63 -3.71 11.69 -11.65
C SER A 63 -3.80 12.01 -10.16
N TYR A 64 -4.20 11.04 -9.33
CA TYR A 64 -4.15 11.12 -7.87
C TYR A 64 -2.72 11.36 -7.35
N VAL A 65 -1.71 10.88 -8.06
CA VAL A 65 -0.30 10.98 -7.64
C VAL A 65 0.21 12.41 -7.82
N ASP A 66 0.67 13.01 -6.72
CA ASP A 66 1.38 14.29 -6.75
C ASP A 66 2.85 14.07 -7.18
N LYS A 67 3.24 14.67 -8.29
CA LYS A 67 4.60 14.58 -8.87
C LYS A 67 5.68 15.12 -7.96
N GLU A 68 5.32 16.11 -7.14
CA GLU A 68 6.27 16.84 -6.28
C GLU A 68 6.38 16.21 -4.88
N PHE A 69 5.51 15.27 -4.55
CA PHE A 69 5.52 14.64 -3.23
C PHE A 69 6.38 13.37 -3.20
N GLY A 70 7.31 13.30 -2.26
CA GLY A 70 8.17 12.14 -2.04
C GLY A 70 9.04 11.82 -3.27
N THR A 71 8.88 10.62 -3.81
CA THR A 71 9.57 10.19 -5.05
C THR A 71 8.76 10.46 -6.32
N GLY A 72 7.50 10.91 -6.20
CA GLY A 72 6.54 10.98 -7.31
C GLY A 72 5.94 9.61 -7.68
N VAL A 73 6.24 8.57 -6.89
CA VAL A 73 5.66 7.23 -7.04
C VAL A 73 4.99 6.82 -5.74
N VAL A 74 3.76 6.33 -5.85
CA VAL A 74 2.96 5.88 -4.69
C VAL A 74 2.70 4.39 -4.80
N LYS A 75 2.92 3.66 -3.71
CA LYS A 75 2.46 2.28 -3.58
C LYS A 75 0.95 2.26 -3.37
N ILE A 76 0.23 1.38 -4.00
CA ILE A 76 -1.22 1.26 -3.87
C ILE A 76 -1.57 0.01 -3.10
N THR A 77 -2.14 0.21 -1.91
CA THR A 77 -2.58 -0.84 -0.99
C THR A 77 -4.08 -0.69 -0.70
N PRO A 78 -4.96 -1.11 -1.62
CA PRO A 78 -6.39 -0.78 -1.58
C PRO A 78 -7.11 -1.27 -0.32
N ALA A 79 -6.60 -2.31 0.32
CA ALA A 79 -7.19 -2.85 1.55
C ALA A 79 -6.85 -2.05 2.81
N HIS A 80 -5.85 -1.15 2.77
CA HIS A 80 -5.30 -0.49 3.95
C HIS A 80 -5.22 1.03 3.89
N ASP A 81 -5.74 1.63 2.82
CA ASP A 81 -5.82 3.09 2.66
C ASP A 81 -7.09 3.46 1.88
N PRO A 82 -7.93 4.40 2.37
CA PRO A 82 -9.15 4.81 1.68
C PRO A 82 -8.92 5.43 0.30
N ASN A 83 -7.83 6.17 0.11
CA ASN A 83 -7.50 6.77 -1.17
C ASN A 83 -7.02 5.69 -2.16
N ASP A 84 -6.18 4.77 -1.69
CA ASP A 84 -5.73 3.63 -2.48
C ASP A 84 -6.89 2.71 -2.85
N PHE A 85 -7.92 2.60 -1.99
CA PHE A 85 -9.15 1.88 -2.30
C PHE A 85 -9.87 2.46 -3.53
N GLU A 86 -9.99 3.79 -3.61
CA GLU A 86 -10.61 4.44 -4.77
C GLU A 86 -9.74 4.29 -6.04
N VAL A 87 -8.42 4.38 -5.91
CA VAL A 87 -7.51 4.04 -7.03
C VAL A 87 -7.70 2.59 -7.44
N GLY A 88 -7.76 1.68 -6.48
CA GLY A 88 -7.98 0.25 -6.71
C GLY A 88 -9.26 -0.04 -7.48
N LYS A 89 -10.35 0.64 -7.16
CA LYS A 89 -11.62 0.54 -7.90
C LYS A 89 -11.49 1.01 -9.34
N ARG A 90 -10.84 2.17 -9.59
CA ARG A 90 -10.67 2.71 -10.94
C ARG A 90 -9.84 1.79 -11.84
N HIS A 91 -8.85 1.12 -11.25
CA HIS A 91 -7.90 0.27 -11.97
C HIS A 91 -8.19 -1.23 -11.83
N ASN A 92 -9.33 -1.60 -11.19
CA ASN A 92 -9.72 -2.98 -10.93
C ASN A 92 -8.62 -3.81 -10.25
N LEU A 93 -7.97 -3.22 -9.24
CA LEU A 93 -6.91 -3.88 -8.47
C LEU A 93 -7.50 -4.81 -7.40
N GLU A 94 -6.73 -5.85 -7.06
CA GLU A 94 -7.11 -6.79 -6.01
C GLU A 94 -7.06 -6.12 -4.62
N LEU A 95 -7.98 -6.52 -3.73
CA LEU A 95 -8.01 -6.13 -2.33
C LEU A 95 -7.30 -7.19 -1.48
N ILE A 96 -6.06 -6.94 -1.10
CA ILE A 96 -5.27 -7.85 -0.27
C ILE A 96 -5.14 -7.28 1.14
N ASN A 97 -6.03 -7.71 2.03
CA ASN A 97 -5.92 -7.40 3.45
C ASN A 97 -4.84 -8.29 4.09
N VAL A 98 -3.87 -7.66 4.76
CA VAL A 98 -2.73 -8.33 5.43
C VAL A 98 -2.77 -8.22 6.95
N LEU A 99 -3.82 -7.61 7.51
CA LEU A 99 -4.01 -7.46 8.96
C LEU A 99 -5.22 -8.26 9.46
N ASN A 100 -5.09 -8.80 10.65
CA ASN A 100 -6.18 -9.32 11.46
C ASN A 100 -6.96 -8.16 12.13
N ASP A 101 -8.07 -8.47 12.79
CA ASP A 101 -8.93 -7.49 13.47
C ASP A 101 -8.24 -6.78 14.64
N ASP A 102 -7.25 -7.41 15.24
CA ASP A 102 -6.39 -6.86 16.28
C ASP A 102 -5.14 -6.14 15.74
N ALA A 103 -5.06 -5.97 14.40
CA ALA A 103 -3.96 -5.37 13.69
C ALA A 103 -2.62 -6.13 13.80
N THR A 104 -2.64 -7.42 14.13
CA THR A 104 -1.51 -8.31 13.86
C THR A 104 -1.48 -8.69 12.37
N ILE A 105 -0.32 -9.10 11.86
CA ILE A 105 -0.18 -9.57 10.48
C ILE A 105 -0.93 -10.91 10.34
N ASN A 106 -1.78 -11.05 9.31
CA ASN A 106 -2.51 -12.29 9.04
C ASN A 106 -1.66 -13.31 8.24
N GLU A 107 -2.26 -14.44 7.87
CA GLU A 107 -1.60 -15.53 7.16
C GLU A 107 -1.00 -15.11 5.79
N LYS A 108 -1.53 -14.06 5.15
CA LYS A 108 -0.99 -13.53 3.89
C LYS A 108 0.35 -12.82 4.06
N GLY A 109 0.71 -12.50 5.27
CA GLY A 109 2.01 -11.92 5.63
C GLY A 109 3.17 -12.92 5.66
N GLY A 110 2.93 -14.21 5.36
CA GLY A 110 3.96 -15.24 5.30
C GLY A 110 4.75 -15.36 6.61
N LYS A 111 6.07 -15.16 6.55
CA LYS A 111 6.94 -15.28 7.75
C LYS A 111 6.66 -14.23 8.84
N TYR A 112 5.93 -13.19 8.54
CA TYR A 112 5.55 -12.15 9.50
C TYR A 112 4.17 -12.41 10.15
N ALA A 113 3.46 -13.46 9.73
CA ALA A 113 2.14 -13.80 10.24
C ALA A 113 2.15 -13.96 11.77
N GLY A 114 1.14 -13.37 12.43
CA GLY A 114 1.01 -13.36 13.89
C GLY A 114 1.82 -12.29 14.61
N MET A 115 2.72 -11.58 13.94
CA MET A 115 3.45 -10.46 14.55
C MET A 115 2.55 -9.25 14.76
N ASP A 116 2.78 -8.51 15.84
CA ASP A 116 2.27 -7.14 15.97
C ASP A 116 2.77 -6.29 14.80
N ARG A 117 1.92 -5.38 14.29
CA ARG A 117 2.25 -4.54 13.12
C ARG A 117 3.55 -3.75 13.26
N TYR A 118 3.87 -3.27 14.47
CA TYR A 118 5.10 -2.51 14.69
C TYR A 118 6.34 -3.40 14.78
N GLU A 119 6.19 -4.60 15.31
CA GLU A 119 7.25 -5.60 15.28
C GLU A 119 7.50 -6.10 13.85
N ALA A 120 6.44 -6.36 13.11
CA ALA A 120 6.52 -6.69 11.67
C ALA A 120 7.20 -5.59 10.87
N ARG A 121 6.88 -4.30 11.12
CA ARG A 121 7.54 -3.15 10.49
C ARG A 121 9.05 -3.20 10.68
N LYS A 122 9.52 -3.43 11.91
CA LYS A 122 10.97 -3.52 12.21
C LYS A 122 11.62 -4.70 11.48
N ALA A 123 10.98 -5.87 11.53
CA ALA A 123 11.49 -7.07 10.87
C ALA A 123 11.55 -6.89 9.34
N MET A 124 10.50 -6.31 8.73
CA MET A 124 10.45 -6.07 7.29
C MET A 124 11.49 -5.05 6.83
N VAL A 125 11.72 -3.98 7.60
CA VAL A 125 12.78 -3.00 7.30
C VAL A 125 14.16 -3.65 7.35
N ALA A 126 14.42 -4.49 8.34
CA ALA A 126 15.69 -5.23 8.43
C ALA A 126 15.89 -6.22 7.26
N ASP A 127 14.82 -6.90 6.83
CA ASP A 127 14.88 -7.80 5.69
C ASP A 127 15.07 -7.06 4.35
N LEU A 128 14.45 -5.89 4.20
CA LEU A 128 14.65 -5.02 3.03
C LEU A 128 16.09 -4.51 2.95
N ASP A 129 16.67 -4.15 4.08
CA ASP A 129 18.08 -3.75 4.18
C ASP A 129 19.02 -4.90 3.80
N ALA A 130 18.79 -6.09 4.36
CA ALA A 130 19.55 -7.30 4.04
C ALA A 130 19.49 -7.69 2.55
N GLN A 131 18.38 -7.36 1.86
CA GLN A 131 18.21 -7.58 0.42
C GLN A 131 18.76 -6.43 -0.44
N GLY A 132 19.30 -5.36 0.17
CA GLY A 132 19.77 -4.17 -0.55
C GLY A 132 18.63 -3.35 -1.22
N LEU A 133 17.40 -3.52 -0.74
CA LEU A 133 16.21 -2.84 -1.26
C LEU A 133 15.78 -1.64 -0.40
N LEU A 134 16.36 -1.47 0.79
CA LEU A 134 16.18 -0.29 1.62
C LEU A 134 17.12 0.83 1.12
N VAL A 135 16.54 1.88 0.52
CA VAL A 135 17.33 2.98 -0.06
C VAL A 135 17.70 4.02 0.99
N LYS A 136 16.73 4.40 1.83
CA LYS A 136 16.90 5.45 2.83
C LYS A 136 15.84 5.36 3.91
N VAL A 137 16.21 5.71 5.14
CA VAL A 137 15.29 5.98 6.25
C VAL A 137 15.42 7.46 6.60
N GLU A 138 14.30 8.16 6.67
CA GLU A 138 14.22 9.58 7.00
C GLU A 138 13.15 9.79 8.07
N ASP A 139 13.41 10.72 8.97
CA ASP A 139 12.40 11.17 9.92
C ASP A 139 11.32 11.93 9.16
N HIS A 140 10.06 11.54 9.37
CA HIS A 140 8.91 12.17 8.76
C HIS A 140 7.80 12.37 9.79
N SER A 141 7.31 13.58 9.90
CA SER A 141 6.20 13.94 10.78
C SER A 141 4.91 14.01 9.98
N HIS A 142 3.88 13.27 10.39
CA HIS A 142 2.56 13.28 9.77
C HIS A 142 1.48 13.02 10.82
N ASN A 143 0.25 13.39 10.49
CA ASN A 143 -0.89 13.14 11.36
C ASN A 143 -1.35 11.67 11.25
N VAL A 144 -1.55 11.04 12.39
CA VAL A 144 -2.07 9.67 12.49
C VAL A 144 -3.40 9.70 13.25
N GLY A 145 -4.44 9.08 12.67
CA GLY A 145 -5.73 8.93 13.33
C GLY A 145 -5.62 8.05 14.56
N THR A 146 -6.21 8.50 15.68
CA THR A 146 -6.25 7.72 16.92
C THR A 146 -7.69 7.62 17.45
N HIS A 147 -7.99 6.53 18.15
CA HIS A 147 -9.27 6.34 18.81
C HIS A 147 -9.40 7.28 20.03
N ASP A 148 -10.54 7.95 20.18
CA ASP A 148 -10.73 9.03 21.17
C ASP A 148 -10.49 8.60 22.62
N ARG A 149 -10.91 7.38 23.00
CA ARG A 149 -10.81 6.91 24.39
C ARG A 149 -9.46 6.29 24.71
N CYS A 150 -9.00 5.32 23.89
CA CYS A 150 -7.79 4.55 24.21
C CYS A 150 -6.54 5.06 23.51
N LYS A 151 -6.65 6.07 22.63
CA LYS A 151 -5.54 6.68 21.87
C LYS A 151 -4.77 5.69 20.99
N THR A 152 -5.30 4.48 20.78
CA THR A 152 -4.72 3.50 19.86
C THR A 152 -4.83 4.02 18.43
N THR A 153 -3.78 3.81 17.65
CA THR A 153 -3.77 4.13 16.22
C THR A 153 -4.87 3.37 15.48
N VAL A 154 -5.65 4.09 14.68
CA VAL A 154 -6.66 3.50 13.80
C VAL A 154 -5.97 2.92 12.56
N GLU A 155 -6.22 1.64 12.30
CA GLU A 155 -5.74 0.95 11.10
C GLU A 155 -6.88 0.81 10.08
N PRO A 156 -6.84 1.53 8.95
CA PRO A 156 -7.82 1.33 7.90
C PRO A 156 -7.73 -0.10 7.34
N MET A 157 -8.88 -0.75 7.24
CA MET A 157 -8.99 -2.10 6.65
C MET A 157 -10.26 -2.21 5.83
N ALA A 158 -10.16 -2.73 4.61
CA ALA A 158 -11.33 -3.06 3.81
C ALA A 158 -12.00 -4.32 4.36
N LYS A 159 -13.26 -4.20 4.79
CA LYS A 159 -14.07 -5.30 5.32
C LYS A 159 -15.46 -5.27 4.71
N GLN A 160 -16.06 -6.45 4.63
CA GLN A 160 -17.47 -6.56 4.29
C GLN A 160 -18.32 -6.09 5.46
N GLN A 161 -19.28 -5.22 5.17
CA GLN A 161 -20.26 -4.70 6.11
C GLN A 161 -21.67 -4.85 5.55
N TRP A 162 -22.64 -5.02 6.43
CA TRP A 162 -24.04 -5.00 6.07
C TRP A 162 -24.50 -3.56 5.88
N PHE A 163 -25.06 -3.29 4.70
CA PHE A 163 -25.76 -2.03 4.42
C PHE A 163 -27.20 -2.33 4.07
N VAL A 164 -28.12 -1.50 4.56
CA VAL A 164 -29.54 -1.60 4.26
C VAL A 164 -29.85 -0.55 3.18
N ALA A 165 -30.50 -0.96 2.09
CA ALA A 165 -30.99 -0.07 1.03
C ALA A 165 -32.20 0.73 1.55
N MET A 166 -31.96 1.69 2.43
CA MET A 166 -32.98 2.43 3.18
C MET A 166 -33.97 3.16 2.25
N GLU A 167 -33.53 3.65 1.10
CA GLU A 167 -34.38 4.33 0.13
C GLU A 167 -35.56 3.44 -0.32
N GLU A 168 -35.27 2.19 -0.67
CA GLU A 168 -36.31 1.23 -1.09
C GLU A 168 -37.27 0.87 0.05
N LEU A 169 -36.75 0.76 1.27
CA LEU A 169 -37.56 0.44 2.45
C LEU A 169 -38.39 1.63 2.93
N ALA A 170 -37.93 2.86 2.74
CA ALA A 170 -38.62 4.05 3.17
C ALA A 170 -39.80 4.44 2.22
N LYS A 171 -39.72 4.14 0.91
CA LYS A 171 -40.76 4.50 -0.08
C LYS A 171 -42.18 4.12 0.32
N PRO A 172 -42.47 2.91 0.84
CA PRO A 172 -43.83 2.56 1.24
C PRO A 172 -44.28 3.20 2.57
N ALA A 173 -43.39 3.81 3.35
CA ALA A 173 -43.69 4.43 4.64
C ALA A 173 -43.86 5.97 4.55
N ILE A 174 -43.56 6.57 3.41
CA ILE A 174 -43.72 7.99 3.10
C ILE A 174 -44.95 8.20 2.23
#